data_bb1eb5d61bd62ac5a49a77a3e2a9560e
#
_entry.id   bb1eb5d61bd62ac5a49a77a3e2a9560e
#
_cell.length_a   1.000
_cell.length_b   1.000
_cell.length_c   1.000
_cell.angle_alpha   90.00
_cell.angle_beta   90.00
_cell.angle_gamma   90.00
#
_symmetry.space_group_name_H-M   'P 1'
#
loop_
_entity.id
_entity.type
_entity.pdbx_description
1 polymer ?
#
loop_
_entity_poly.entity_id
_entity_poly.type
_entity_poly.pdbx_seq_one_letter_code
_entity_poly.pdbx_strand_id
1 'polypeptide(L)'
;MTRRRPVPPRFSRPQWAISIAAALAAIGFVGAAQWNSSLARQEFVTSAQRVLITEAEQLQRQQEGMRAEIEEAEDRVRTFQERSEGSRSELEALNQALDVARLASGLDGVRGPGAVIEIADSQRPVPVGESPTSYIVLVDDIRHIVTALWASGAEAITISGGAAEGVFAERLVSTTSIYGVGSSILVNTAFLSPPFRIEAIGPVGLHDRFLAHPSYLARVARRIDAYGLQFASEARDELTLAAFIGNTRLRWGAPIPGPD
;
A
#
# COMPACT_ATOMS: atom_id res chain seq x y z
N MET A 1 -60.95 6.50 73.04
CA MET A 1 -59.81 6.92 72.24
C MET A 1 -59.30 5.75 71.43
N THR A 2 -59.78 5.58 70.20
CA THR A 2 -59.42 4.46 69.30
C THR A 2 -58.54 4.99 68.17
N ARG A 3 -57.24 4.61 68.27
CA ARG A 3 -56.26 4.92 67.21
C ARG A 3 -56.50 4.06 65.97
N ARG A 4 -56.91 4.64 64.89
CA ARG A 4 -56.95 4.00 63.58
C ARG A 4 -55.48 3.94 63.01
N ARG A 5 -55.02 2.73 62.68
CA ARG A 5 -53.77 2.49 61.96
C ARG A 5 -53.99 2.83 60.48
N PRO A 6 -53.03 3.44 59.85
CA PRO A 6 -53.07 3.70 58.37
C PRO A 6 -52.82 2.37 57.63
N VAL A 7 -53.63 2.10 56.61
CA VAL A 7 -53.51 0.99 55.67
C VAL A 7 -52.44 1.37 54.65
N PRO A 8 -51.42 0.55 54.34
CA PRO A 8 -50.46 0.85 53.32
C PRO A 8 -51.08 0.73 51.92
N PRO A 9 -50.67 1.54 50.96
CA PRO A 9 -51.18 1.49 49.60
C PRO A 9 -50.78 0.15 48.93
N ARG A 10 -51.79 -0.58 48.43
CA ARG A 10 -51.59 -1.74 47.56
C ARG A 10 -51.11 -1.29 46.20
N PHE A 11 -49.81 -1.37 45.97
CA PHE A 11 -49.28 -1.27 44.58
C PHE A 11 -49.82 -2.44 43.76
N SER A 12 -50.53 -2.13 42.69
CA SER A 12 -51.12 -3.09 41.73
C SER A 12 -49.97 -3.81 40.98
N ARG A 13 -49.78 -5.07 41.36
CA ARG A 13 -48.80 -6.00 40.81
C ARG A 13 -48.73 -6.14 39.27
N PRO A 14 -49.82 -5.87 38.44
CA PRO A 14 -49.71 -6.12 37.00
C PRO A 14 -48.93 -5.05 36.24
N GLN A 15 -48.96 -3.79 36.67
CA GLN A 15 -48.29 -2.70 35.87
C GLN A 15 -46.78 -2.75 35.93
N TRP A 16 -46.19 -3.13 37.09
CA TRP A 16 -44.73 -3.28 37.22
C TRP A 16 -44.20 -4.48 36.41
N ALA A 17 -44.95 -5.61 36.41
CA ALA A 17 -44.55 -6.79 35.64
C ALA A 17 -44.58 -6.54 34.14
N ILE A 18 -45.55 -5.73 33.63
CA ILE A 18 -45.63 -5.33 32.22
C ILE A 18 -44.45 -4.44 31.85
N SER A 19 -44.06 -3.49 32.69
CA SER A 19 -42.91 -2.61 32.42
C SER A 19 -41.59 -3.37 32.38
N ILE A 20 -41.40 -4.36 33.28
CA ILE A 20 -40.19 -5.21 33.23
C ILE A 20 -40.20 -6.12 32.02
N ALA A 21 -41.33 -6.72 31.68
CA ALA A 21 -41.45 -7.55 30.48
C ALA A 21 -41.17 -6.76 29.22
N ALA A 22 -41.66 -5.52 29.13
CA ALA A 22 -41.35 -4.62 27.99
C ALA A 22 -39.87 -4.23 27.93
N ALA A 23 -39.24 -3.93 29.07
CA ALA A 23 -37.81 -3.63 29.13
C ALA A 23 -36.94 -4.84 28.74
N LEU A 24 -37.27 -6.03 29.23
CA LEU A 24 -36.58 -7.26 28.86
C LEU A 24 -36.78 -7.62 27.38
N ALA A 25 -37.96 -7.40 26.82
CA ALA A 25 -38.22 -7.59 25.40
C ALA A 25 -37.41 -6.60 24.54
N ALA A 26 -37.30 -5.33 24.94
CA ALA A 26 -36.49 -4.35 24.25
C ALA A 26 -35.00 -4.68 24.28
N ILE A 27 -34.47 -5.08 25.44
CA ILE A 27 -33.06 -5.53 25.61
C ILE A 27 -32.80 -6.79 24.76
N GLY A 28 -33.72 -7.76 24.82
CA GLY A 28 -33.62 -8.98 24.00
C GLY A 28 -33.64 -8.70 22.51
N PHE A 29 -34.49 -7.78 22.06
CA PHE A 29 -34.56 -7.37 20.65
C PHE A 29 -33.30 -6.66 20.19
N VAL A 30 -32.76 -5.73 20.98
CA VAL A 30 -31.49 -5.04 20.68
C VAL A 30 -30.32 -6.05 20.67
N GLY A 31 -30.28 -6.99 21.66
CA GLY A 31 -29.28 -8.05 21.70
C GLY A 31 -29.33 -8.96 20.47
N ALA A 32 -30.53 -9.38 20.06
CA ALA A 32 -30.71 -10.20 18.85
C ALA A 32 -30.36 -9.44 17.56
N ALA A 33 -30.72 -8.18 17.47
CA ALA A 33 -30.36 -7.33 16.33
C ALA A 33 -28.86 -7.10 16.23
N GLN A 34 -28.16 -6.87 17.36
CA GLN A 34 -26.71 -6.74 17.39
C GLN A 34 -26.00 -8.07 17.05
N TRP A 35 -26.52 -9.19 17.57
CA TRP A 35 -25.97 -10.52 17.26
C TRP A 35 -26.04 -10.81 15.75
N ASN A 36 -27.19 -10.57 15.14
CA ASN A 36 -27.41 -10.80 13.73
C ASN A 36 -26.54 -9.87 12.84
N SER A 37 -26.36 -8.61 13.26
CA SER A 37 -25.49 -7.65 12.55
C SER A 37 -24.00 -7.94 12.68
N SER A 38 -23.58 -8.58 13.79
CA SER A 38 -22.18 -8.99 14.00
C SER A 38 -21.82 -10.21 13.16
N LEU A 39 -22.72 -11.17 13.03
CA LEU A 39 -22.54 -12.35 12.17
C LEU A 39 -22.44 -11.94 10.68
N ALA A 40 -23.32 -11.07 10.22
CA ALA A 40 -23.28 -10.58 8.84
C ALA A 40 -21.98 -9.82 8.51
N ARG A 41 -21.45 -9.05 9.45
CA ARG A 41 -20.14 -8.38 9.28
C ARG A 41 -18.97 -9.36 9.26
N GLN A 42 -18.99 -10.40 10.12
CA GLN A 42 -17.95 -11.42 10.13
C GLN A 42 -17.93 -12.24 8.83
N GLU A 43 -19.09 -12.61 8.30
CA GLU A 43 -19.16 -13.30 6.99
C GLU A 43 -18.66 -12.44 5.85
N PHE A 44 -18.95 -11.14 5.86
CA PHE A 44 -18.52 -10.22 4.80
C PHE A 44 -16.99 -10.00 4.83
N VAL A 45 -16.41 -9.84 6.03
CA VAL A 45 -14.94 -9.71 6.20
C VAL A 45 -14.24 -11.01 5.81
N THR A 46 -14.79 -12.17 6.21
CA THR A 46 -14.19 -13.47 5.90
C THR A 46 -14.29 -13.82 4.41
N SER A 47 -15.37 -13.44 3.73
CA SER A 47 -15.50 -13.66 2.28
C SER A 47 -14.57 -12.75 1.48
N ALA A 48 -14.45 -11.47 1.86
CA ALA A 48 -13.51 -10.54 1.23
C ALA A 48 -12.04 -10.98 1.43
N GLN A 49 -11.70 -11.44 2.64
CA GLN A 49 -10.37 -11.99 2.91
C GLN A 49 -10.08 -13.26 2.09
N ARG A 50 -11.05 -14.16 1.93
CA ARG A 50 -10.87 -15.36 1.07
C ARG A 50 -10.63 -15.00 -0.39
N VAL A 51 -11.40 -14.05 -0.93
CA VAL A 51 -11.21 -13.57 -2.31
C VAL A 51 -9.80 -12.99 -2.48
N LEU A 52 -9.36 -12.16 -1.53
CA LEU A 52 -8.01 -11.58 -1.56
C LEU A 52 -6.90 -12.63 -1.46
N ILE A 53 -7.06 -13.64 -0.60
CA ILE A 53 -6.11 -14.75 -0.49
C ILE A 53 -6.06 -15.54 -1.79
N THR A 54 -7.22 -15.87 -2.38
CA THR A 54 -7.28 -16.62 -3.64
C THR A 54 -6.65 -15.81 -4.79
N GLU A 55 -6.89 -14.52 -4.85
CA GLU A 55 -6.30 -13.62 -5.85
C GLU A 55 -4.77 -13.51 -5.65
N ALA A 56 -4.31 -13.36 -4.40
CA ALA A 56 -2.88 -13.35 -4.08
C ALA A 56 -2.19 -14.64 -4.48
N GLU A 57 -2.79 -15.80 -4.18
CA GLU A 57 -2.26 -17.11 -4.60
C GLU A 57 -2.26 -17.29 -6.12
N GLN A 58 -3.26 -16.75 -6.81
CA GLN A 58 -3.32 -16.79 -8.28
C GLN A 58 -2.23 -15.91 -8.89
N LEU A 59 -2.03 -14.70 -8.35
CA LEU A 59 -0.96 -13.80 -8.78
C LEU A 59 0.42 -14.39 -8.50
N GLN A 60 0.59 -15.07 -7.36
CA GLN A 60 1.83 -15.73 -7.02
C GLN A 60 2.15 -16.89 -7.99
N ARG A 61 1.15 -17.72 -8.32
CA ARG A 61 1.31 -18.76 -9.36
C ARG A 61 1.62 -18.18 -10.74
N GLN A 62 1.01 -17.02 -11.09
CA GLN A 62 1.37 -16.32 -12.32
C GLN A 62 2.81 -15.82 -12.32
N GLN A 63 3.28 -15.29 -11.18
CA GLN A 63 4.69 -14.87 -11.02
C GLN A 63 5.65 -16.06 -11.18
N GLU A 64 5.34 -17.19 -10.54
CA GLU A 64 6.16 -18.41 -10.66
C GLU A 64 6.21 -18.91 -12.11
N GLY A 65 5.07 -18.89 -12.81
CA GLY A 65 5.02 -19.23 -14.22
C GLY A 65 5.87 -18.31 -15.11
N MET A 66 5.80 -17.02 -14.88
CA MET A 66 6.61 -16.05 -15.62
C MET A 66 8.11 -16.18 -15.32
N ARG A 67 8.48 -16.50 -14.07
CA ARG A 67 9.88 -16.79 -13.74
C ARG A 67 10.42 -18.01 -14.48
N ALA A 68 9.63 -19.08 -14.54
CA ALA A 68 9.99 -20.26 -15.30
C ALA A 68 10.15 -19.98 -16.80
N GLU A 69 9.28 -19.14 -17.39
CA GLU A 69 9.42 -18.70 -18.78
C GLU A 69 10.68 -17.86 -19.03
N ILE A 70 11.06 -17.02 -18.07
CA ILE A 70 12.30 -16.22 -18.14
C ILE A 70 13.52 -17.16 -18.08
N GLU A 71 13.56 -18.10 -17.13
CA GLU A 71 14.64 -19.08 -17.02
C GLU A 71 14.77 -19.92 -18.30
N GLU A 72 13.66 -20.37 -18.86
CA GLU A 72 13.67 -21.11 -20.14
C GLU A 72 14.17 -20.24 -21.30
N ALA A 73 13.82 -18.95 -21.33
CA ALA A 73 14.31 -18.03 -22.34
C ALA A 73 15.83 -17.77 -22.17
N GLU A 74 16.30 -17.62 -20.96
CA GLU A 74 17.72 -17.46 -20.64
C GLU A 74 18.52 -18.71 -21.01
N ASP A 75 18.01 -19.91 -20.74
CA ASP A 75 18.65 -21.17 -21.14
C ASP A 75 18.67 -21.36 -22.67
N ARG A 76 17.62 -20.92 -23.37
CA ARG A 76 17.62 -20.92 -24.86
C ARG A 76 18.68 -19.96 -25.41
N VAL A 77 18.82 -18.78 -24.84
CA VAL A 77 19.88 -17.82 -25.21
C VAL A 77 21.26 -18.42 -24.95
N ARG A 78 21.47 -19.02 -23.78
CA ARG A 78 22.74 -19.67 -23.41
C ARG A 78 23.08 -20.82 -24.38
N THR A 79 22.12 -21.70 -24.69
CA THR A 79 22.31 -22.82 -25.64
C THR A 79 22.61 -22.32 -27.05
N PHE A 80 22.00 -21.18 -27.46
CA PHE A 80 22.28 -20.57 -28.75
C PHE A 80 23.68 -19.95 -28.78
N GLN A 81 24.09 -19.32 -27.68
CA GLN A 81 25.45 -18.77 -27.52
C GLN A 81 26.54 -19.85 -27.60
N GLU A 82 26.32 -20.99 -26.98
CA GLU A 82 27.28 -22.14 -27.01
C GLU A 82 27.43 -22.77 -28.39
N ARG A 83 26.38 -22.68 -29.23
CA ARG A 83 26.38 -23.27 -30.59
C ARG A 83 26.92 -22.33 -31.69
N SER A 84 27.05 -21.05 -31.41
CA SER A 84 27.35 -20.01 -32.40
C SER A 84 28.77 -19.47 -32.22
N GLU A 85 29.79 -20.19 -32.70
CA GLU A 85 31.18 -19.67 -32.70
C GLU A 85 31.41 -18.49 -33.67
N GLY A 86 30.43 -18.12 -34.51
CA GLY A 86 30.56 -17.08 -35.56
C GLY A 86 29.97 -15.68 -35.22
N SER A 87 29.16 -15.57 -34.16
CA SER A 87 28.38 -14.32 -33.92
C SER A 87 28.67 -13.68 -32.55
N ARG A 88 29.86 -13.91 -32.00
CA ARG A 88 30.18 -13.50 -30.61
C ARG A 88 30.01 -11.98 -30.38
N SER A 89 30.45 -11.14 -31.31
CA SER A 89 30.34 -9.68 -31.18
C SER A 89 28.88 -9.16 -31.25
N GLU A 90 28.07 -9.80 -32.09
CA GLU A 90 26.64 -9.45 -32.24
C GLU A 90 25.84 -9.88 -31.01
N LEU A 91 26.16 -11.06 -30.44
CA LEU A 91 25.57 -11.55 -29.20
C LEU A 91 25.98 -10.70 -27.98
N GLU A 92 27.22 -10.25 -27.89
CA GLU A 92 27.68 -9.33 -26.85
C GLU A 92 26.94 -7.99 -26.92
N ALA A 93 26.75 -7.42 -28.11
CA ALA A 93 25.98 -6.20 -28.30
C ALA A 93 24.50 -6.38 -27.92
N LEU A 94 23.90 -7.52 -28.26
CA LEU A 94 22.51 -7.84 -27.89
C LEU A 94 22.35 -8.01 -26.39
N ASN A 95 23.27 -8.71 -25.74
CA ASN A 95 23.25 -8.87 -24.28
C ASN A 95 23.40 -7.53 -23.56
N GLN A 96 24.32 -6.66 -24.02
CA GLN A 96 24.44 -5.31 -23.48
C GLN A 96 23.16 -4.48 -23.67
N ALA A 97 22.51 -4.57 -24.82
CA ALA A 97 21.24 -3.90 -25.05
C ALA A 97 20.13 -4.44 -24.13
N LEU A 98 20.12 -5.77 -23.90
CA LEU A 98 19.20 -6.41 -22.97
C LEU A 98 19.42 -5.93 -21.51
N ASP A 99 20.66 -5.90 -21.06
CA ASP A 99 21.01 -5.44 -19.70
C ASP A 99 20.60 -3.97 -19.50
N VAL A 100 20.86 -3.11 -20.47
CA VAL A 100 20.41 -1.71 -20.44
C VAL A 100 18.89 -1.62 -20.40
N ALA A 101 18.20 -2.42 -21.19
CA ALA A 101 16.73 -2.42 -21.22
C ALA A 101 16.14 -2.95 -19.90
N ARG A 102 16.72 -3.99 -19.30
CA ARG A 102 16.32 -4.53 -17.99
C ARG A 102 16.49 -3.48 -16.89
N LEU A 103 17.66 -2.85 -16.85
CA LEU A 103 17.96 -1.77 -15.90
C LEU A 103 16.96 -0.61 -16.05
N ALA A 104 16.74 -0.14 -17.26
CA ALA A 104 15.81 0.96 -17.58
C ALA A 104 14.35 0.60 -17.22
N SER A 105 13.99 -0.68 -17.32
CA SER A 105 12.65 -1.17 -16.97
C SER A 105 12.51 -1.46 -15.47
N GLY A 106 13.56 -1.30 -14.66
CA GLY A 106 13.56 -1.57 -13.23
C GLY A 106 13.56 -3.07 -12.89
N LEU A 107 13.89 -3.94 -13.85
CA LEU A 107 13.93 -5.40 -13.68
C LEU A 107 15.21 -5.87 -12.96
N ASP A 108 16.18 -4.98 -12.77
CA ASP A 108 17.39 -5.26 -12.02
C ASP A 108 17.43 -4.42 -10.74
N GLY A 109 18.05 -5.00 -9.70
CA GLY A 109 18.35 -4.28 -8.47
C GLY A 109 19.37 -3.18 -8.74
N VAL A 110 19.25 -2.07 -8.04
CA VAL A 110 20.15 -0.92 -8.19
C VAL A 110 20.74 -0.50 -6.85
N ARG A 111 21.94 0.06 -6.89
CA ARG A 111 22.63 0.60 -5.73
C ARG A 111 23.16 1.98 -6.08
N GLY A 112 23.04 2.91 -5.14
CA GLY A 112 23.58 4.26 -5.33
C GLY A 112 23.20 5.21 -4.20
N PRO A 113 23.66 6.46 -4.26
CA PRO A 113 23.25 7.51 -3.34
C PRO A 113 21.77 7.84 -3.52
N GLY A 114 21.16 8.38 -2.45
CA GLY A 114 19.74 8.68 -2.54
C GLY A 114 19.17 9.38 -1.32
N ALA A 115 17.87 9.21 -1.15
CA ALA A 115 17.11 9.77 -0.05
C ALA A 115 16.11 8.74 0.49
N VAL A 116 15.87 8.82 1.79
CA VAL A 116 14.84 8.07 2.49
C VAL A 116 13.82 9.05 3.04
N ILE A 117 12.55 8.82 2.78
CA ILE A 117 11.45 9.61 3.26
C ILE A 117 10.52 8.71 4.06
N GLU A 118 10.19 9.12 5.26
CA GLU A 118 9.22 8.43 6.11
C GLU A 118 8.04 9.34 6.38
N ILE A 119 6.83 8.81 6.21
CA ILE A 119 5.59 9.52 6.51
C ILE A 119 4.62 8.59 7.24
N ALA A 120 4.02 9.11 8.32
CA ALA A 120 3.05 8.36 9.12
C ALA A 120 1.89 9.24 9.56
N ASP A 121 0.83 8.58 10.02
CA ASP A 121 -0.37 9.22 10.53
C ASP A 121 -0.06 10.11 11.73
N SER A 122 -0.90 11.11 11.93
CA SER A 122 -0.82 11.99 13.07
C SER A 122 -1.05 11.24 14.38
N GLN A 123 -0.29 11.59 15.41
CA GLN A 123 -0.56 11.14 16.78
C GLN A 123 -1.42 12.14 17.56
N ARG A 124 -1.84 13.24 16.93
CA ARG A 124 -2.71 14.22 17.58
C ARG A 124 -4.14 13.67 17.69
N PRO A 125 -4.84 13.87 18.82
CA PRO A 125 -6.25 13.51 18.92
C PRO A 125 -7.06 14.34 17.91
N VAL A 126 -8.02 13.70 17.26
CA VAL A 126 -8.91 14.38 16.31
C VAL A 126 -9.90 15.26 17.09
N PRO A 127 -9.95 16.58 16.86
CA PRO A 127 -10.91 17.47 17.50
C PRO A 127 -12.36 17.13 17.14
N VAL A 128 -13.28 17.45 18.05
CA VAL A 128 -14.71 17.24 17.80
C VAL A 128 -15.16 18.10 16.62
N GLY A 129 -15.74 17.47 15.61
CA GLY A 129 -16.23 18.15 14.40
C GLY A 129 -15.24 18.14 13.23
N GLU A 130 -14.02 17.69 13.42
CA GLU A 130 -13.07 17.48 12.32
C GLU A 130 -13.12 16.05 11.75
N SER A 131 -12.74 15.93 10.48
CA SER A 131 -12.72 14.63 9.81
C SER A 131 -11.46 13.84 10.20
N PRO A 132 -11.57 12.60 10.69
CA PRO A 132 -10.43 11.74 10.96
C PRO A 132 -9.51 11.52 9.75
N THR A 133 -10.04 11.64 8.53
CA THR A 133 -9.26 11.47 7.29
C THR A 133 -8.20 12.56 7.10
N SER A 134 -8.34 13.70 7.77
CA SER A 134 -7.33 14.76 7.74
C SER A 134 -6.06 14.38 8.50
N TYR A 135 -6.17 13.46 9.47
CA TYR A 135 -5.10 13.06 10.38
C TYR A 135 -4.37 11.77 9.96
N ILE A 136 -4.76 11.19 8.83
CA ILE A 136 -4.10 10.00 8.26
C ILE A 136 -3.39 10.36 6.97
N VAL A 137 -2.37 9.57 6.60
CA VAL A 137 -1.68 9.68 5.32
C VAL A 137 -2.61 9.22 4.21
N LEU A 138 -2.79 10.06 3.21
CA LEU A 138 -3.63 9.74 2.05
C LEU A 138 -2.76 9.31 0.86
N VAL A 139 -3.36 8.57 -0.06
CA VAL A 139 -2.71 8.17 -1.31
C VAL A 139 -2.13 9.35 -2.09
N ASP A 140 -2.79 10.51 -2.04
CA ASP A 140 -2.32 11.71 -2.72
C ASP A 140 -1.06 12.29 -2.08
N ASP A 141 -0.84 12.11 -0.77
CA ASP A 141 0.42 12.50 -0.12
C ASP A 141 1.58 11.69 -0.68
N ILE A 142 1.40 10.36 -0.77
CA ILE A 142 2.40 9.44 -1.34
C ILE A 142 2.66 9.78 -2.81
N ARG A 143 1.61 10.00 -3.61
CA ARG A 143 1.77 10.40 -5.02
C ARG A 143 2.53 11.71 -5.17
N HIS A 144 2.28 12.69 -4.32
CA HIS A 144 3.00 13.97 -4.35
C HIS A 144 4.48 13.79 -4.01
N ILE A 145 4.81 12.97 -2.99
CA ILE A 145 6.19 12.66 -2.62
C ILE A 145 6.90 11.96 -3.78
N VAL A 146 6.30 10.89 -4.32
CA VAL A 146 6.86 10.13 -5.45
C VAL A 146 7.09 11.03 -6.67
N THR A 147 6.09 11.86 -7.01
CA THR A 147 6.22 12.80 -8.14
C THR A 147 7.32 13.82 -7.91
N ALA A 148 7.45 14.33 -6.68
CA ALA A 148 8.53 15.26 -6.33
C ALA A 148 9.92 14.59 -6.44
N LEU A 149 10.06 13.33 -6.03
CA LEU A 149 11.30 12.57 -6.17
C LEU A 149 11.68 12.37 -7.63
N TRP A 150 10.73 11.94 -8.49
CA TRP A 150 10.98 11.84 -9.92
C TRP A 150 11.36 13.18 -10.55
N ALA A 151 10.65 14.25 -10.21
CA ALA A 151 10.94 15.59 -10.69
C ALA A 151 12.31 16.12 -10.20
N SER A 152 12.81 15.64 -9.06
CA SER A 152 14.12 15.96 -8.52
C SER A 152 15.26 15.12 -9.12
N GLY A 153 14.93 14.17 -10.01
CA GLY A 153 15.89 13.35 -10.73
C GLY A 153 16.15 11.98 -10.09
N ALA A 154 15.21 11.45 -9.33
CA ALA A 154 15.29 10.05 -8.90
C ALA A 154 15.30 9.13 -10.13
N GLU A 155 16.09 8.06 -10.08
CA GLU A 155 16.21 7.04 -11.12
C GLU A 155 15.48 5.75 -10.71
N ALA A 156 15.31 5.56 -9.43
CA ALA A 156 14.69 4.38 -8.86
C ALA A 156 13.99 4.73 -7.56
N ILE A 157 12.77 4.23 -7.37
CA ILE A 157 12.01 4.45 -6.14
C ILE A 157 11.40 3.12 -5.69
N THR A 158 11.41 2.88 -4.38
CA THR A 158 10.64 1.82 -3.72
C THR A 158 9.75 2.42 -2.64
N ILE A 159 8.62 1.79 -2.41
CA ILE A 159 7.72 2.12 -1.30
C ILE A 159 7.53 0.87 -0.47
N SER A 160 7.67 1.01 0.83
CA SER A 160 7.34 -0.01 1.81
C SER A 160 6.43 0.56 2.89
N GLY A 161 5.76 -0.30 3.64
CA GLY A 161 4.88 0.12 4.72
C GLY A 161 4.59 -1.00 5.70
N GLY A 162 4.17 -0.60 6.90
CA GLY A 162 3.86 -1.50 8.00
C GLY A 162 5.03 -1.71 8.96
N ALA A 163 4.69 -1.86 10.26
CA ALA A 163 5.66 -2.13 11.32
C ALA A 163 5.85 -3.64 11.58
N ALA A 164 5.16 -4.53 10.84
CA ALA A 164 5.20 -5.97 11.05
C ALA A 164 6.35 -6.64 10.28
N GLU A 165 6.83 -7.74 10.78
CA GLU A 165 7.82 -8.61 10.13
C GLU A 165 7.38 -8.95 8.70
N GLY A 166 8.21 -8.63 7.71
CA GLY A 166 7.89 -8.78 6.30
C GLY A 166 7.53 -7.47 5.63
N VAL A 167 8.40 -6.48 5.74
CA VAL A 167 8.28 -5.20 5.02
C VAL A 167 8.25 -5.48 3.52
N PHE A 168 7.06 -5.46 2.93
CA PHE A 168 6.91 -5.53 1.48
C PHE A 168 7.41 -4.21 0.89
N ALA A 169 8.50 -4.27 0.14
CA ALA A 169 9.02 -3.14 -0.60
C ALA A 169 8.63 -3.30 -2.08
N GLU A 170 7.85 -2.36 -2.59
CA GLU A 170 7.41 -2.34 -3.98
C GLU A 170 8.26 -1.36 -4.80
N ARG A 171 8.97 -1.88 -5.80
CA ARG A 171 9.70 -1.07 -6.78
C ARG A 171 8.71 -0.38 -7.71
N LEU A 172 8.85 0.94 -7.85
CA LEU A 172 8.05 1.71 -8.78
C LEU A 172 8.65 1.66 -10.19
N VAL A 173 7.81 1.30 -11.15
CA VAL A 173 8.11 1.29 -12.58
C VAL A 173 6.99 2.00 -13.34
N SER A 174 7.14 2.18 -14.65
CA SER A 174 6.15 2.89 -15.48
C SER A 174 4.74 2.30 -15.44
N THR A 175 4.60 1.01 -15.12
CA THR A 175 3.31 0.32 -15.02
C THR A 175 2.75 0.26 -13.60
N THR A 176 3.45 0.83 -12.61
CA THR A 176 3.03 0.82 -11.22
C THR A 176 1.77 1.65 -11.02
N SER A 177 0.82 1.06 -10.32
CA SER A 177 -0.40 1.73 -9.87
C SER A 177 -0.36 1.97 -8.36
N ILE A 178 -0.82 3.13 -7.92
CA ILE A 178 -0.93 3.50 -6.51
C ILE A 178 -2.35 3.95 -6.24
N TYR A 179 -3.08 3.19 -5.41
CA TYR A 179 -4.49 3.45 -5.07
C TYR A 179 -4.68 3.55 -3.56
N GLY A 180 -5.63 4.39 -3.14
CA GLY A 180 -6.06 4.47 -1.74
C GLY A 180 -7.16 3.44 -1.48
N VAL A 181 -7.03 2.69 -0.39
CA VAL A 181 -8.02 1.71 0.06
C VAL A 181 -8.24 1.91 1.57
N GLY A 182 -9.20 2.75 1.93
CA GLY A 182 -9.43 3.13 3.33
C GLY A 182 -8.22 3.86 3.93
N SER A 183 -7.66 3.30 5.02
CA SER A 183 -6.43 3.80 5.67
C SER A 183 -5.15 3.15 5.13
N SER A 184 -5.26 2.28 4.14
CA SER A 184 -4.13 1.61 3.49
C SER A 184 -3.95 2.10 2.07
N ILE A 185 -2.78 1.85 1.51
CA ILE A 185 -2.44 2.18 0.12
C ILE A 185 -2.11 0.87 -0.59
N LEU A 186 -2.71 0.67 -1.75
CA LEU A 186 -2.40 -0.44 -2.64
C LEU A 186 -1.37 0.04 -3.67
N VAL A 187 -0.19 -0.54 -3.65
CA VAL A 187 0.87 -0.33 -4.64
C VAL A 187 1.03 -1.61 -5.43
N ASN A 188 0.71 -1.59 -6.73
CA ASN A 188 0.57 -2.79 -7.54
C ASN A 188 -0.43 -3.79 -6.90
N THR A 189 0.08 -4.83 -6.26
CA THR A 189 -0.70 -5.87 -5.56
C THR A 189 -0.47 -5.88 -4.05
N ALA A 190 0.46 -5.05 -3.53
CA ALA A 190 0.79 -5.01 -2.12
C ALA A 190 -0.04 -3.97 -1.37
N PHE A 191 -0.70 -4.40 -0.29
CA PHE A 191 -1.34 -3.50 0.66
C PHE A 191 -0.31 -3.00 1.66
N LEU A 192 -0.07 -1.69 1.63
CA LEU A 192 0.84 -1.02 2.53
C LEU A 192 0.05 -0.18 3.53
N SER A 193 0.50 -0.19 4.78
CA SER A 193 -0.08 0.61 5.86
C SER A 193 0.99 1.53 6.47
N PRO A 194 0.60 2.67 7.06
CA PRO A 194 1.56 3.55 7.71
C PRO A 194 2.26 2.85 8.90
N PRO A 195 3.51 3.22 9.22
CA PRO A 195 4.33 4.23 8.57
C PRO A 195 4.79 3.80 7.17
N PHE A 196 4.76 4.74 6.22
CA PHE A 196 5.28 4.50 4.88
C PHE A 196 6.73 4.96 4.81
N ARG A 197 7.58 4.13 4.19
CA ARG A 197 8.97 4.43 3.90
C ARG A 197 9.18 4.41 2.39
N ILE A 198 9.67 5.51 1.86
CA ILE A 198 9.94 5.72 0.44
C ILE A 198 11.44 5.90 0.31
N GLU A 199 12.07 5.01 -0.45
CA GLU A 199 13.50 5.06 -0.72
C GLU A 199 13.72 5.38 -2.20
N ALA A 200 14.58 6.34 -2.49
CA ALA A 200 14.85 6.80 -3.84
C ALA A 200 16.35 6.87 -4.09
N ILE A 201 16.80 6.25 -5.17
CA ILE A 201 18.17 6.39 -5.69
C ILE A 201 18.16 7.45 -6.80
N GLY A 202 19.20 8.28 -6.82
CA GLY A 202 19.39 9.30 -7.85
C GLY A 202 20.70 10.03 -7.65
N PRO A 203 20.95 11.12 -8.37
CA PRO A 203 22.21 11.81 -8.32
C PRO A 203 22.48 12.43 -6.94
N VAL A 204 23.74 12.63 -6.62
CA VAL A 204 24.18 13.33 -5.40
C VAL A 204 23.42 14.64 -5.25
N GLY A 205 22.87 14.91 -4.05
CA GLY A 205 22.01 16.05 -3.79
C GLY A 205 20.54 15.85 -4.18
N LEU A 206 20.09 14.62 -4.46
CA LEU A 206 18.68 14.30 -4.69
C LEU A 206 17.79 14.78 -3.54
N HIS A 207 18.20 14.52 -2.30
CA HIS A 207 17.47 14.92 -1.10
C HIS A 207 17.25 16.44 -1.03
N ASP A 208 18.30 17.24 -1.27
CA ASP A 208 18.21 18.69 -1.21
C ASP A 208 17.30 19.24 -2.31
N ARG A 209 17.37 18.67 -3.52
CA ARG A 209 16.50 19.03 -4.64
C ARG A 209 15.04 18.65 -4.35
N PHE A 210 14.81 17.51 -3.74
CA PHE A 210 13.49 17.10 -3.30
C PHE A 210 12.92 18.08 -2.28
N LEU A 211 13.69 18.46 -1.25
CA LEU A 211 13.25 19.43 -0.25
C LEU A 211 13.05 20.84 -0.82
N ALA A 212 13.81 21.20 -1.85
CA ALA A 212 13.67 22.49 -2.53
C ALA A 212 12.51 22.54 -3.55
N HIS A 213 11.83 21.41 -3.82
CA HIS A 213 10.79 21.33 -4.86
C HIS A 213 9.44 21.87 -4.35
N PRO A 214 9.09 23.15 -4.65
CA PRO A 214 8.03 23.86 -3.93
C PRO A 214 6.61 23.38 -4.26
N SER A 215 6.37 22.90 -5.48
CA SER A 215 5.01 22.61 -5.94
C SER A 215 4.40 21.34 -5.36
N TYR A 216 5.21 20.34 -5.01
CA TYR A 216 4.72 19.06 -4.50
C TYR A 216 4.76 18.99 -2.97
N LEU A 217 5.89 19.39 -2.37
CA LEU A 217 6.03 19.40 -0.91
C LEU A 217 5.13 20.42 -0.24
N ALA A 218 4.79 21.56 -0.86
CA ALA A 218 3.91 22.54 -0.28
C ALA A 218 2.53 21.98 0.13
N ARG A 219 2.05 20.92 -0.49
CA ARG A 219 0.81 20.25 -0.10
C ARG A 219 1.01 19.33 1.11
N VAL A 220 2.06 18.51 1.06
CA VAL A 220 2.41 17.60 2.16
C VAL A 220 2.81 18.40 3.40
N ALA A 221 3.65 19.43 3.27
CA ALA A 221 4.07 20.30 4.37
C ALA A 221 2.87 20.96 5.05
N ARG A 222 1.90 21.48 4.30
CA ARG A 222 0.67 22.04 4.88
C ARG A 222 -0.12 21.05 5.71
N ARG A 223 -0.17 19.79 5.30
CA ARG A 223 -0.86 18.74 6.07
C ARG A 223 -0.07 18.34 7.31
N ILE A 224 1.26 18.28 7.21
CA ILE A 224 2.15 18.07 8.35
C ILE A 224 1.89 19.16 9.41
N ASP A 225 1.91 20.43 9.00
CA ASP A 225 1.73 21.57 9.90
C ASP A 225 0.31 21.62 10.50
N ALA A 226 -0.71 21.48 9.66
CA ALA A 226 -2.11 21.59 10.07
C ALA A 226 -2.55 20.40 10.94
N TYR A 227 -2.25 19.19 10.54
CA TYR A 227 -2.80 17.97 11.14
C TYR A 227 -1.79 17.17 11.94
N GLY A 228 -0.50 17.50 11.87
CA GLY A 228 0.56 16.83 12.62
C GLY A 228 0.91 15.46 12.08
N LEU A 229 0.84 15.26 10.76
CA LEU A 229 1.40 14.06 10.14
C LEU A 229 2.89 13.98 10.47
N GLN A 230 3.36 12.78 10.77
CA GLN A 230 4.77 12.56 11.03
C GLN A 230 5.52 12.50 9.71
N PHE A 231 6.60 13.26 9.59
CA PHE A 231 7.43 13.29 8.39
C PHE A 231 8.89 13.39 8.77
N ALA A 232 9.70 12.52 8.22
CA ALA A 232 11.15 12.56 8.30
C ALA A 232 11.75 12.32 6.92
N SER A 233 12.88 12.93 6.65
CA SER A 233 13.62 12.70 5.42
C SER A 233 15.12 12.83 5.68
N GLU A 234 15.90 11.98 5.04
CA GLU A 234 17.34 11.96 5.17
C GLU A 234 18.02 11.61 3.85
N ALA A 235 19.21 12.18 3.64
CA ALA A 235 20.10 11.75 2.57
C ALA A 235 20.82 10.46 2.97
N ARG A 236 21.07 9.58 2.01
CA ARG A 236 21.86 8.37 2.17
C ARG A 236 22.94 8.31 1.12
N ASP A 237 24.15 7.99 1.56
CA ASP A 237 25.30 7.84 0.65
C ASP A 237 25.15 6.57 -0.21
N GLU A 238 24.51 5.54 0.34
CA GLU A 238 24.25 4.30 -0.35
C GLU A 238 22.89 3.70 0.07
N LEU A 239 22.10 3.37 -0.93
CA LEU A 239 20.87 2.59 -0.84
C LEU A 239 20.95 1.43 -1.81
N THR A 240 20.28 0.33 -1.49
CA THR A 240 20.11 -0.81 -2.38
C THR A 240 18.62 -1.06 -2.55
N LEU A 241 18.13 -0.93 -3.76
CA LEU A 241 16.73 -1.17 -4.10
C LEU A 241 16.63 -2.47 -4.90
N ALA A 242 15.71 -3.33 -4.50
CA ALA A 242 15.46 -4.59 -5.20
C ALA A 242 14.88 -4.35 -6.60
N ALA A 243 14.98 -5.37 -7.44
CA ALA A 243 14.33 -5.41 -8.74
C ALA A 243 12.80 -5.40 -8.60
N PHE A 244 12.11 -4.91 -9.64
CA PHE A 244 10.68 -5.07 -9.77
C PHE A 244 10.33 -6.54 -10.06
N ILE A 245 9.34 -7.08 -9.33
CA ILE A 245 8.94 -8.49 -9.41
C ILE A 245 7.63 -8.69 -10.19
N GLY A 246 6.97 -7.61 -10.61
CA GLY A 246 5.68 -7.65 -11.29
C GLY A 246 5.77 -7.93 -12.79
N ASN A 247 4.60 -7.97 -13.44
CA ASN A 247 4.49 -8.16 -14.89
C ASN A 247 4.72 -6.83 -15.62
N THR A 248 5.69 -6.80 -16.53
CA THR A 248 5.99 -5.66 -17.40
C THR A 248 5.40 -5.79 -18.80
N ARG A 249 4.78 -6.93 -19.14
CA ARG A 249 4.19 -7.15 -20.47
C ARG A 249 2.98 -6.25 -20.69
N LEU A 250 2.98 -5.54 -21.79
CA LEU A 250 1.80 -4.80 -22.24
C LEU A 250 0.68 -5.78 -22.60
N ARG A 251 -0.48 -5.61 -22.00
CA ARG A 251 -1.62 -6.51 -22.22
C ARG A 251 -2.33 -6.26 -23.54
N TRP A 252 -2.28 -5.01 -24.01
CA TRP A 252 -3.04 -4.52 -25.16
C TRP A 252 -2.18 -3.78 -26.18
N GLY A 253 -0.93 -3.52 -25.86
CA GLY A 253 0.03 -2.86 -26.75
C GLY A 253 0.92 -3.88 -27.46
N ALA A 254 1.22 -3.67 -28.73
CA ALA A 254 2.23 -4.37 -29.48
C ALA A 254 3.35 -3.40 -29.88
N PRO A 255 4.61 -3.87 -29.97
CA PRO A 255 5.69 -3.04 -30.47
C PRO A 255 5.43 -2.65 -31.93
N ILE A 256 5.72 -1.39 -32.28
CA ILE A 256 5.73 -0.97 -33.67
C ILE A 256 7.05 -1.49 -34.26
N PRO A 257 7.02 -2.21 -35.42
CA PRO A 257 8.23 -2.63 -36.09
C PRO A 257 9.11 -1.38 -36.35
N GLY A 258 10.40 -1.48 -36.03
CA GLY A 258 11.35 -0.42 -36.35
C GLY A 258 11.41 -0.18 -37.83
N PRO A 259 11.83 1.01 -38.29
CA PRO A 259 12.16 1.20 -39.71
C PRO A 259 13.35 0.27 -40.05
N ASP A 260 13.19 -0.50 -41.13
CA ASP A 260 14.24 -1.34 -41.72
C ASP A 260 15.46 -0.52 -42.14
#